data_3ee544524c2f7fb0149c0d119c7d536e
#
_entry.id   3ee544524c2f7fb0149c0d119c7d536e
#
_cell.length_a   1.000
_cell.length_b   1.000
_cell.length_c   1.000
_cell.angle_alpha   90.00
_cell.angle_beta   90.00
_cell.angle_gamma   90.00
#
_symmetry.space_group_name_H-M   'P 1'
#
loop_
_entity.id
_entity.type
_entity.pdbx_description
1 polymer ?
#
loop_
_entity_poly.entity_id
_entity_poly.type
_entity_poly.pdbx_seq_one_letter_code
_entity_poly.pdbx_strand_id
1 'polypeptide(L)'
;GKVEIAPGIELGRALWTHAKALHSKRAYAGIRELARTWPRGHAPQGFLTVFAKGFRGSTIFPAGSDPISVANRIQSPSVRGNHIKGPFLIIVVIGEYPEAHGYAPLRAYAQPVFSGNRFIPVDSEFERSMLRALLGARYALDREGIDIAIEKPVFDRLTPLGSCRPDFMLEARSRRTGEIRTLIVEAMGFSNEEYLASKAATHPRMAQIAPVVCITPEDLEAGHVGSILAYALLG
;
A
#
# COMPACT_ATOMS: atom_id res chain seq x y z
N GLY A 1 4.84 7.69 -16.40
CA GLY A 1 4.42 7.06 -17.65
C GLY A 1 2.91 7.15 -17.79
N LYS A 2 2.41 7.15 -19.01
CA LYS A 2 0.97 7.11 -19.29
C LYS A 2 0.46 5.69 -19.05
N VAL A 3 -0.61 5.55 -18.28
CA VAL A 3 -1.27 4.28 -18.02
C VAL A 3 -2.54 4.22 -18.84
N GLU A 4 -2.66 3.28 -19.75
CA GLU A 4 -3.90 3.03 -20.50
C GLU A 4 -4.82 2.07 -19.74
N ILE A 5 -6.10 2.39 -19.69
CA ILE A 5 -7.15 1.58 -19.06
C ILE A 5 -8.06 0.90 -20.11
N ALA A 6 -8.02 1.38 -21.33
CA ALA A 6 -8.60 0.78 -22.53
C ALA A 6 -7.83 1.33 -23.74
N PRO A 7 -7.86 0.66 -24.93
CA PRO A 7 -7.17 1.14 -26.11
C PRO A 7 -7.43 2.61 -26.41
N GLY A 8 -6.38 3.44 -26.34
CA GLY A 8 -6.44 4.90 -26.54
C GLY A 8 -7.06 5.71 -25.40
N ILE A 9 -7.40 5.09 -24.29
CA ILE A 9 -7.94 5.77 -23.09
C ILE A 9 -6.92 5.75 -21.97
N GLU A 10 -6.35 6.91 -21.68
CA GLU A 10 -5.41 7.08 -20.57
C GLU A 10 -6.15 7.19 -19.23
N LEU A 11 -5.62 6.57 -18.17
CA LEU A 11 -6.17 6.62 -16.80
C LEU A 11 -6.41 8.06 -16.34
N GLY A 12 -5.50 8.99 -16.64
CA GLY A 12 -5.63 10.39 -16.22
C GLY A 12 -6.88 11.09 -16.72
N ARG A 13 -7.47 10.64 -17.82
CA ARG A 13 -8.73 11.17 -18.36
C ARG A 13 -9.97 10.66 -17.62
N ALA A 14 -9.86 9.52 -16.94
CA ALA A 14 -10.93 8.83 -16.25
C ALA A 14 -10.71 8.75 -14.72
N LEU A 15 -9.74 9.50 -14.18
CA LEU A 15 -9.37 9.49 -12.76
C LEU A 15 -9.76 10.78 -12.07
N TRP A 16 -10.46 10.66 -10.96
CA TRP A 16 -10.78 11.73 -10.02
C TRP A 16 -10.15 11.44 -8.66
N THR A 17 -9.69 12.47 -7.98
CA THR A 17 -8.97 12.36 -6.71
C THR A 17 -9.72 12.96 -5.52
N HIS A 18 -10.94 13.44 -5.74
CA HIS A 18 -11.77 14.05 -4.70
C HIS A 18 -13.20 13.50 -4.73
N ALA A 19 -13.71 13.05 -3.60
CA ALA A 19 -15.08 12.57 -3.44
C ALA A 19 -16.12 13.57 -3.97
N LYS A 20 -15.81 14.88 -3.88
CA LYS A 20 -16.65 15.96 -4.41
C LYS A 20 -16.97 15.81 -5.91
N ALA A 21 -16.10 15.19 -6.69
CA ALA A 21 -16.36 14.94 -8.11
C ALA A 21 -17.53 13.97 -8.32
N LEU A 22 -17.73 13.03 -7.41
CA LEU A 22 -18.86 12.11 -7.43
C LEU A 22 -20.15 12.82 -6.99
N HIS A 23 -20.14 13.49 -5.84
CA HIS A 23 -21.31 14.17 -5.29
C HIS A 23 -21.81 15.30 -6.19
N SER A 24 -20.92 16.03 -6.86
CA SER A 24 -21.26 17.05 -7.85
C SER A 24 -21.61 16.48 -9.24
N LYS A 25 -21.64 15.16 -9.39
CA LYS A 25 -21.90 14.43 -10.65
C LYS A 25 -20.87 14.70 -11.78
N ARG A 26 -19.77 15.40 -11.50
CA ARG A 26 -18.72 15.68 -12.50
C ARG A 26 -18.06 14.39 -13.02
N ALA A 27 -17.83 13.41 -12.16
CA ALA A 27 -17.30 12.11 -12.57
C ALA A 27 -18.21 11.43 -13.59
N TYR A 28 -19.51 11.42 -13.35
CA TYR A 28 -20.49 10.83 -14.27
C TYR A 28 -20.55 11.56 -15.62
N ALA A 29 -20.50 12.90 -15.59
CA ALA A 29 -20.46 13.69 -16.81
C ALA A 29 -19.17 13.40 -17.63
N GLY A 30 -18.03 13.32 -16.94
CA GLY A 30 -16.75 12.99 -17.56
C GLY A 30 -16.74 11.60 -18.20
N ILE A 31 -17.33 10.59 -17.53
CA ILE A 31 -17.42 9.23 -18.10
C ILE A 31 -18.35 9.22 -19.33
N ARG A 32 -19.48 9.92 -19.30
CA ARG A 32 -20.37 10.03 -20.47
C ARG A 32 -19.67 10.65 -21.69
N GLU A 33 -18.83 11.64 -21.46
CA GLU A 33 -18.04 12.25 -22.53
C GLU A 33 -17.00 11.27 -23.07
N LEU A 34 -16.28 10.57 -22.21
CA LEU A 34 -15.32 9.54 -22.60
C LEU A 34 -15.99 8.37 -23.32
N ALA A 35 -17.22 8.02 -22.96
CA ALA A 35 -17.98 6.93 -23.57
C ALA A 35 -18.16 7.12 -25.10
N ARG A 36 -18.18 8.35 -25.60
CA ARG A 36 -18.29 8.66 -27.03
C ARG A 36 -17.09 8.17 -27.84
N THR A 37 -15.93 8.09 -27.22
CA THR A 37 -14.67 7.67 -27.84
C THR A 37 -14.17 6.35 -27.27
N TRP A 38 -14.97 5.69 -26.43
CA TRP A 38 -14.58 4.44 -25.80
C TRP A 38 -14.53 3.31 -26.81
N PRO A 39 -13.54 2.41 -26.75
CA PRO A 39 -13.42 1.30 -27.69
C PRO A 39 -14.64 0.39 -27.66
N ARG A 40 -15.08 -0.05 -28.84
CA ARG A 40 -16.18 -1.02 -28.94
C ARG A 40 -15.83 -2.31 -28.20
N GLY A 41 -16.84 -2.91 -27.55
CA GLY A 41 -16.67 -4.15 -26.77
C GLY A 41 -16.15 -3.96 -25.35
N HIS A 42 -15.86 -2.74 -24.94
CA HIS A 42 -15.45 -2.40 -23.56
C HIS A 42 -16.47 -1.45 -22.93
N ALA A 43 -16.90 -1.73 -21.71
CA ALA A 43 -17.78 -0.84 -20.96
C ALA A 43 -16.99 0.37 -20.45
N PRO A 44 -17.45 1.61 -20.65
CA PRO A 44 -16.83 2.81 -20.15
C PRO A 44 -16.71 2.77 -18.62
N GLN A 45 -15.53 3.07 -18.09
CA GLN A 45 -15.27 3.09 -16.66
C GLN A 45 -14.52 4.35 -16.26
N GLY A 46 -14.72 4.75 -15.02
CA GLY A 46 -13.95 5.80 -14.36
C GLY A 46 -13.46 5.34 -13.00
N PHE A 47 -12.48 6.04 -12.49
CA PHE A 47 -11.85 5.73 -11.22
C PHE A 47 -11.87 6.96 -10.32
N LEU A 48 -12.24 6.73 -9.06
CA LEU A 48 -12.15 7.75 -8.02
C LEU A 48 -11.22 7.23 -6.94
N THR A 49 -10.20 8.00 -6.60
CA THR A 49 -9.35 7.71 -5.44
C THR A 49 -9.75 8.64 -4.30
N VAL A 50 -9.95 8.05 -3.12
CA VAL A 50 -10.25 8.80 -1.91
C VAL A 50 -9.46 8.28 -0.73
N PHE A 51 -9.05 9.20 0.14
CA PHE A 51 -8.56 8.87 1.45
C PHE A 51 -9.75 8.69 2.39
N ALA A 52 -9.81 7.56 3.10
CA ALA A 52 -10.92 7.24 3.99
C ALA A 52 -10.42 6.81 5.37
N LYS A 53 -11.18 7.18 6.40
CA LYS A 53 -10.94 6.70 7.76
C LYS A 53 -11.32 5.22 7.92
N GLY A 54 -12.29 4.76 7.12
CA GLY A 54 -12.80 3.39 7.15
C GLY A 54 -13.89 3.16 6.13
N PHE A 55 -14.42 1.94 6.16
CA PHE A 55 -15.62 1.54 5.42
C PHE A 55 -16.41 0.51 6.23
N ARG A 56 -17.71 0.39 5.92
CA ARG A 56 -18.58 -0.63 6.54
C ARG A 56 -19.51 -1.17 5.46
N GLY A 57 -19.51 -2.50 5.26
CA GLY A 57 -20.26 -3.12 4.17
C GLY A 57 -19.86 -2.53 2.82
N SER A 58 -20.81 -1.91 2.13
CA SER A 58 -20.62 -1.22 0.86
C SER A 58 -20.43 0.29 0.98
N THR A 59 -20.30 0.84 2.19
CA THR A 59 -20.20 2.29 2.42
C THR A 59 -18.79 2.69 2.85
N ILE A 60 -18.22 3.64 2.12
CA ILE A 60 -16.92 4.27 2.39
C ILE A 60 -17.16 5.56 3.16
N PHE A 61 -16.30 5.86 4.13
CA PHE A 61 -16.31 7.11 4.91
C PHE A 61 -15.07 7.95 4.55
N PRO A 62 -15.13 8.75 3.48
CA PRO A 62 -14.01 9.60 3.07
C PRO A 62 -13.70 10.65 4.13
N ALA A 63 -12.44 11.05 4.23
CA ALA A 63 -12.06 12.16 5.09
C ALA A 63 -12.58 13.49 4.50
N GLY A 64 -13.38 14.21 5.28
CA GLY A 64 -13.86 15.56 4.89
C GLY A 64 -14.90 15.58 3.77
N SER A 65 -15.64 14.49 3.56
CA SER A 65 -16.72 14.41 2.56
C SER A 65 -17.82 13.46 3.00
N ASP A 66 -18.97 13.54 2.34
CA ASP A 66 -20.09 12.66 2.58
C ASP A 66 -19.76 11.19 2.25
N PRO A 67 -20.43 10.22 2.88
CA PRO A 67 -20.27 8.81 2.59
C PRO A 67 -20.49 8.46 1.12
N ILE A 68 -19.76 7.46 0.62
CA ILE A 68 -19.92 6.93 -0.73
C ILE A 68 -20.38 5.48 -0.61
N SER A 69 -21.54 5.17 -1.17
CA SER A 69 -22.02 3.79 -1.29
C SER A 69 -21.63 3.21 -2.65
N VAL A 70 -21.14 1.96 -2.65
CA VAL A 70 -20.87 1.19 -3.86
C VAL A 70 -21.91 0.10 -4.03
N ALA A 71 -22.24 -0.25 -5.27
CA ALA A 71 -23.27 -1.27 -5.58
C ALA A 71 -22.86 -2.66 -5.08
N ASN A 72 -21.58 -2.99 -5.16
CA ASN A 72 -21.03 -4.25 -4.69
C ASN A 72 -20.21 -4.08 -3.41
N ARG A 73 -19.57 -5.14 -2.96
CA ARG A 73 -18.71 -5.11 -1.77
C ARG A 73 -17.41 -4.33 -2.01
N ILE A 74 -16.87 -3.79 -0.93
CA ILE A 74 -15.52 -3.24 -0.88
C ILE A 74 -14.54 -4.39 -0.61
N GLN A 75 -13.53 -4.52 -1.46
CA GLN A 75 -12.43 -5.48 -1.28
C GLN A 75 -11.31 -4.81 -0.49
N SER A 76 -10.65 -5.55 0.37
CA SER A 76 -9.48 -5.11 1.14
C SER A 76 -8.52 -6.29 1.27
N PRO A 77 -7.20 -6.07 1.34
CA PRO A 77 -6.30 -7.12 1.74
C PRO A 77 -6.72 -7.60 3.13
N SER A 78 -7.02 -8.89 3.25
CA SER A 78 -7.31 -9.50 4.54
C SER A 78 -6.30 -10.58 4.81
N VAL A 79 -5.56 -10.45 5.89
CA VAL A 79 -4.81 -11.54 6.44
C VAL A 79 -5.77 -12.30 7.37
N ARG A 80 -6.29 -13.43 6.90
CA ARG A 80 -7.03 -14.46 7.67
C ARG A 80 -7.76 -13.93 8.92
N GLY A 81 -8.91 -13.25 8.71
CA GLY A 81 -9.80 -12.87 9.80
C GLY A 81 -9.43 -11.62 10.59
N ASN A 82 -8.25 -11.06 10.43
CA ASN A 82 -7.89 -9.80 11.07
C ASN A 82 -8.26 -8.61 10.17
N HIS A 83 -9.26 -7.84 10.60
CA HIS A 83 -9.60 -6.58 9.94
C HIS A 83 -8.49 -5.55 10.18
N ILE A 84 -7.79 -5.19 9.10
CA ILE A 84 -6.82 -4.10 9.14
C ILE A 84 -7.60 -2.80 9.36
N LYS A 85 -7.16 -2.00 10.34
CA LYS A 85 -7.77 -0.70 10.63
C LYS A 85 -7.33 0.35 9.59
N GLY A 86 -8.14 1.39 9.45
CA GLY A 86 -7.76 2.55 8.65
C GLY A 86 -6.51 3.28 9.20
N PRO A 87 -6.00 4.26 8.47
CA PRO A 87 -6.59 4.86 7.27
C PRO A 87 -6.40 4.02 5.99
N PHE A 88 -7.24 4.32 4.98
CA PHE A 88 -7.23 3.64 3.69
C PHE A 88 -7.09 4.63 2.53
N LEU A 89 -6.33 4.24 1.51
CA LEU A 89 -6.48 4.76 0.17
C LEU A 89 -7.47 3.85 -0.56
N ILE A 90 -8.61 4.39 -0.98
CA ILE A 90 -9.66 3.60 -1.62
C ILE A 90 -9.78 4.00 -3.08
N ILE A 91 -9.76 3.00 -3.96
CA ILE A 91 -10.04 3.15 -5.39
C ILE A 91 -11.45 2.65 -5.64
N VAL A 92 -12.31 3.54 -6.12
CA VAL A 92 -13.69 3.24 -6.51
C VAL A 92 -13.78 3.17 -8.02
N VAL A 93 -14.31 2.09 -8.55
CA VAL A 93 -14.64 1.94 -9.96
C VAL A 93 -16.06 2.43 -10.20
N ILE A 94 -16.19 3.38 -11.11
CA ILE A 94 -17.48 3.94 -11.55
C ILE A 94 -17.77 3.40 -12.94
N GLY A 95 -18.96 2.90 -13.17
CA GLY A 95 -19.38 2.35 -14.46
C GLY A 95 -20.89 2.36 -14.61
N GLU A 96 -21.39 1.86 -15.73
CA GLU A 96 -22.83 1.72 -15.97
C GLU A 96 -23.45 0.76 -14.95
N TYR A 97 -24.56 1.19 -14.40
CA TYR A 97 -25.36 0.41 -13.46
C TYR A 97 -26.83 0.49 -13.88
N PRO A 98 -27.37 -0.58 -14.47
CA PRO A 98 -28.72 -0.58 -15.04
C PRO A 98 -29.81 -0.13 -14.08
N GLU A 99 -29.71 -0.56 -12.81
CA GLU A 99 -30.68 -0.21 -11.76
C GLU A 99 -30.66 1.28 -11.39
N ALA A 100 -29.53 1.97 -11.60
CA ALA A 100 -29.40 3.41 -11.40
C ALA A 100 -29.71 4.23 -12.67
N HIS A 101 -30.10 3.58 -13.76
CA HIS A 101 -30.32 4.22 -15.08
C HIS A 101 -29.18 5.13 -15.51
N GLY A 102 -27.93 4.73 -15.25
CA GLY A 102 -26.76 5.50 -15.59
C GLY A 102 -25.48 4.99 -14.94
N TYR A 103 -24.57 5.91 -14.63
CA TYR A 103 -23.30 5.59 -13.97
C TYR A 103 -23.45 5.63 -12.45
N ALA A 104 -22.84 4.66 -11.78
CA ALA A 104 -22.76 4.58 -10.32
C ALA A 104 -21.40 4.04 -9.86
N PRO A 105 -21.02 4.23 -8.57
CA PRO A 105 -19.93 3.50 -7.97
C PRO A 105 -20.26 2.01 -7.91
N LEU A 106 -19.48 1.18 -8.62
CA LEU A 106 -19.78 -0.25 -8.76
C LEU A 106 -19.10 -1.08 -7.68
N ARG A 107 -17.82 -0.88 -7.50
CA ARG A 107 -16.95 -1.64 -6.59
C ARG A 107 -15.82 -0.78 -6.12
N ALA A 108 -15.18 -1.18 -5.03
CA ALA A 108 -14.01 -0.49 -4.51
C ALA A 108 -12.96 -1.47 -3.99
N TYR A 109 -11.71 -1.01 -4.01
CA TYR A 109 -10.59 -1.66 -3.35
C TYR A 109 -10.01 -0.71 -2.31
N ALA A 110 -9.95 -1.17 -1.05
CA ALA A 110 -9.46 -0.40 0.08
C ALA A 110 -8.07 -0.89 0.47
N GLN A 111 -7.03 -0.15 0.10
CA GLN A 111 -5.66 -0.40 0.51
C GLN A 111 -5.39 0.28 1.85
N PRO A 112 -5.09 -0.44 2.93
CA PRO A 112 -4.61 0.16 4.17
C PRO A 112 -3.30 0.90 3.91
N VAL A 113 -3.17 2.10 4.48
CA VAL A 113 -1.95 2.91 4.36
C VAL A 113 -1.44 3.34 5.72
N PHE A 114 -0.16 3.70 5.77
CA PHE A 114 0.50 4.08 7.02
C PHE A 114 -0.19 5.26 7.70
N SER A 115 -0.45 6.33 6.96
CA SER A 115 -1.13 7.53 7.49
C SER A 115 -1.78 8.35 6.38
N GLY A 116 -2.57 9.38 6.76
CA GLY A 116 -3.29 10.25 5.83
C GLY A 116 -2.45 11.16 4.97
N ASN A 117 -1.20 11.37 5.32
CA ASN A 117 -0.23 12.17 4.58
C ASN A 117 0.92 11.36 4.01
N ARG A 118 0.94 10.05 4.28
CA ARG A 118 1.93 9.10 3.73
C ARG A 118 1.19 7.86 3.27
N PHE A 119 0.91 7.77 1.99
CA PHE A 119 0.19 6.66 1.36
C PHE A 119 1.06 5.42 1.15
N ILE A 120 1.93 5.12 2.13
CA ILE A 120 2.73 3.90 2.11
C ILE A 120 1.78 2.74 2.43
N PRO A 121 1.62 1.76 1.52
CA PRO A 121 0.76 0.61 1.74
C PRO A 121 1.28 -0.23 2.89
N VAL A 122 0.37 -0.78 3.68
CA VAL A 122 0.67 -1.74 4.75
C VAL A 122 -0.30 -2.91 4.65
N ASP A 123 0.19 -4.12 4.93
CA ASP A 123 -0.60 -5.34 4.78
C ASP A 123 -1.12 -5.86 6.14
N SER A 124 -0.61 -5.30 7.25
CA SER A 124 -1.05 -5.63 8.62
C SER A 124 -0.86 -4.47 9.60
N GLU A 125 -1.51 -4.55 10.77
CA GLU A 125 -1.27 -3.60 11.87
C GLU A 125 0.13 -3.75 12.46
N PHE A 126 0.67 -4.96 12.47
CA PHE A 126 2.04 -5.21 12.90
C PHE A 126 3.03 -4.50 11.98
N GLU A 127 2.87 -4.64 10.66
CA GLU A 127 3.69 -3.94 9.67
C GLU A 127 3.59 -2.41 9.80
N ARG A 128 2.38 -1.88 10.07
CA ARG A 128 2.19 -0.45 10.34
C ARG A 128 2.95 0.01 11.57
N SER A 129 2.92 -0.77 12.64
CA SER A 129 3.64 -0.49 13.88
C SER A 129 5.15 -0.59 13.68
N MET A 130 5.61 -1.58 12.91
CA MET A 130 7.02 -1.71 12.54
C MET A 130 7.50 -0.52 11.71
N LEU A 131 6.75 -0.08 10.70
CA LEU A 131 7.13 1.12 9.93
C LEU A 131 7.26 2.36 10.84
N ARG A 132 6.40 2.48 11.85
CA ARG A 132 6.52 3.56 12.84
C ARG A 132 7.81 3.44 13.65
N ALA A 133 8.18 2.25 14.07
CA ALA A 133 9.44 2.00 14.79
C ALA A 133 10.67 2.24 13.91
N LEU A 134 10.63 1.82 12.63
CA LEU A 134 11.69 2.11 11.64
C LEU A 134 11.89 3.61 11.43
N LEU A 135 10.81 4.38 11.36
CA LEU A 135 10.89 5.85 11.26
C LEU A 135 11.45 6.48 12.52
N GLY A 136 11.16 5.93 13.70
CA GLY A 136 11.78 6.34 14.97
C GLY A 136 13.27 6.03 15.01
N ALA A 137 13.66 4.82 14.62
CA ALA A 137 15.06 4.40 14.54
C ALA A 137 15.85 5.25 13.52
N ARG A 138 15.27 5.55 12.36
CA ARG A 138 15.83 6.48 11.37
C ARG A 138 16.19 7.82 12.02
N TYR A 139 15.27 8.40 12.80
CA TYR A 139 15.50 9.69 13.44
C TYR A 139 16.63 9.61 14.48
N ALA A 140 16.74 8.50 15.23
CA ALA A 140 17.83 8.30 16.18
C ALA A 140 19.17 8.15 15.48
N LEU A 141 19.25 7.33 14.43
CA LEU A 141 20.48 7.07 13.66
C LEU A 141 20.94 8.29 12.84
N ASP A 142 20.01 9.15 12.42
CA ASP A 142 20.35 10.43 11.78
C ASP A 142 21.19 11.32 12.71
N ARG A 143 20.91 11.32 14.02
CA ARG A 143 21.70 12.06 15.02
C ARG A 143 23.11 11.48 15.21
N GLU A 144 23.29 10.20 14.91
CA GLU A 144 24.58 9.51 14.91
C GLU A 144 25.33 9.65 13.57
N GLY A 145 24.80 10.45 12.64
CA GLY A 145 25.42 10.70 11.34
C GLY A 145 25.17 9.61 10.30
N ILE A 146 24.05 8.88 10.42
CA ILE A 146 23.64 7.83 9.49
C ILE A 146 22.33 8.23 8.84
N ASP A 147 22.37 8.46 7.54
CA ASP A 147 21.17 8.71 6.74
C ASP A 147 20.53 7.38 6.35
N ILE A 148 19.25 7.21 6.65
CA ILE A 148 18.49 6.00 6.30
C ILE A 148 17.37 6.34 5.34
N ALA A 149 17.36 5.71 4.15
CA ALA A 149 16.22 5.61 3.27
C ALA A 149 15.44 4.33 3.60
N ILE A 150 14.12 4.44 3.70
CA ILE A 150 13.21 3.31 3.93
C ILE A 150 12.34 3.16 2.70
N GLU A 151 12.41 2.01 2.06
CA GLU A 151 11.57 1.61 0.94
C GLU A 151 10.58 0.53 1.38
N LYS A 152 9.32 0.65 0.95
CA LYS A 152 8.32 -0.43 1.01
C LYS A 152 8.14 -0.95 -0.42
N PRO A 153 8.72 -2.11 -0.78
CA PRO A 153 8.54 -2.70 -2.11
C PRO A 153 7.07 -3.04 -2.37
N VAL A 154 6.52 -2.56 -3.46
CA VAL A 154 5.14 -2.84 -3.90
C VAL A 154 5.09 -3.89 -5.01
N PHE A 155 6.22 -4.21 -5.62
CA PHE A 155 6.38 -5.23 -6.66
C PHE A 155 7.39 -6.27 -6.23
N ASP A 156 7.21 -7.48 -6.75
CA ASP A 156 8.17 -8.57 -6.56
C ASP A 156 9.51 -8.22 -7.21
N ARG A 157 10.58 -8.59 -6.54
CA ARG A 157 11.95 -8.52 -7.06
C ARG A 157 12.39 -9.90 -7.53
N LEU A 158 12.99 -9.96 -8.71
CA LEU A 158 13.53 -11.20 -9.27
C LEU A 158 14.93 -11.45 -8.71
N THR A 159 15.19 -12.68 -8.32
CA THR A 159 16.51 -13.17 -7.91
C THR A 159 16.80 -14.48 -8.63
N PRO A 160 18.05 -14.97 -8.64
CA PRO A 160 18.38 -16.29 -9.21
C PRO A 160 17.58 -17.46 -8.59
N LEU A 161 17.12 -17.32 -7.35
CA LEU A 161 16.33 -18.33 -6.63
C LEU A 161 14.81 -18.15 -6.78
N GLY A 162 14.35 -17.18 -7.57
CA GLY A 162 12.93 -16.86 -7.80
C GLY A 162 12.54 -15.48 -7.30
N SER A 163 11.26 -15.15 -7.41
CA SER A 163 10.75 -13.84 -6.96
C SER A 163 10.56 -13.79 -5.43
N CYS A 164 10.75 -12.61 -4.88
CA CYS A 164 10.43 -12.30 -3.49
C CYS A 164 10.01 -10.82 -3.36
N ARG A 165 9.24 -10.51 -2.32
CA ARG A 165 8.86 -9.13 -1.99
C ARG A 165 9.14 -8.89 -0.51
N PRO A 166 10.24 -8.19 -0.18
CA PRO A 166 10.54 -7.78 1.18
C PRO A 166 9.46 -6.89 1.78
N ASP A 167 9.25 -7.01 3.08
CA ASP A 167 8.33 -6.11 3.79
C ASP A 167 8.90 -4.68 3.79
N PHE A 168 10.20 -4.51 4.09
CA PHE A 168 10.91 -3.25 3.96
C PHE A 168 12.35 -3.45 3.49
N MET A 169 12.87 -2.44 2.80
CA MET A 169 14.30 -2.32 2.48
C MET A 169 14.83 -1.01 3.05
N LEU A 170 15.98 -1.07 3.68
CA LEU A 170 16.69 0.07 4.22
C LEU A 170 18.02 0.24 3.49
N GLU A 171 18.30 1.48 3.08
CA GLU A 171 19.62 1.90 2.65
C GLU A 171 20.16 2.88 3.69
N ALA A 172 21.25 2.52 4.33
CA ALA A 172 21.92 3.35 5.33
C ALA A 172 23.24 3.88 4.76
N ARG A 173 23.45 5.20 4.87
CA ARG A 173 24.66 5.88 4.44
C ARG A 173 25.35 6.57 5.60
N SER A 174 26.58 6.22 5.89
CA SER A 174 27.41 6.93 6.88
C SER A 174 27.87 8.28 6.31
N ARG A 175 27.54 9.39 6.99
CA ARG A 175 28.03 10.73 6.60
C ARG A 175 29.53 10.86 6.79
N ARG A 176 30.13 10.10 7.73
CA ARG A 176 31.56 10.15 8.04
C ARG A 176 32.42 9.43 7.01
N THR A 177 31.99 8.25 6.57
CA THR A 177 32.79 7.39 5.66
C THR A 177 32.26 7.39 4.21
N GLY A 178 30.99 7.79 4.00
CA GLY A 178 30.28 7.65 2.74
C GLY A 178 29.86 6.20 2.42
N GLU A 179 30.15 5.25 3.30
CA GLU A 179 29.79 3.84 3.14
C GLU A 179 28.27 3.68 3.09
N ILE A 180 27.81 2.83 2.15
CA ILE A 180 26.39 2.49 1.98
C ILE A 180 26.21 1.03 2.33
N ARG A 181 25.25 0.73 3.19
CA ARG A 181 24.80 -0.62 3.52
C ARG A 181 23.32 -0.76 3.26
N THR A 182 22.93 -1.87 2.67
CA THR A 182 21.52 -2.23 2.43
C THR A 182 21.11 -3.35 3.37
N LEU A 183 19.90 -3.29 3.88
CA LEU A 183 19.31 -4.26 4.80
C LEU A 183 17.86 -4.52 4.41
N ILE A 184 17.44 -5.79 4.47
CA ILE A 184 16.04 -6.16 4.38
C ILE A 184 15.50 -6.33 5.80
N VAL A 185 14.32 -5.79 6.08
CA VAL A 185 13.61 -5.96 7.35
C VAL A 185 12.29 -6.66 7.09
N GLU A 186 12.13 -7.82 7.71
CA GLU A 186 10.96 -8.69 7.61
C GLU A 186 10.13 -8.65 8.88
N ALA A 187 8.82 -8.47 8.71
CA ALA A 187 7.85 -8.50 9.79
C ALA A 187 7.44 -9.94 10.10
N MET A 188 7.83 -10.45 11.26
CA MET A 188 7.47 -11.80 11.72
C MET A 188 6.22 -11.75 12.60
N GLY A 189 5.08 -11.32 12.01
CA GLY A 189 3.83 -11.07 12.75
C GLY A 189 3.07 -12.31 13.21
N PHE A 190 3.46 -13.51 12.75
CA PHE A 190 2.80 -14.78 13.13
C PHE A 190 3.83 -15.87 13.40
N SER A 191 3.44 -16.83 14.25
CA SER A 191 4.28 -17.97 14.65
C SER A 191 3.73 -19.31 14.17
N ASN A 192 2.67 -19.34 13.33
CA ASN A 192 2.14 -20.60 12.84
C ASN A 192 3.07 -21.23 11.78
N GLU A 193 3.07 -22.56 11.71
CA GLU A 193 3.97 -23.33 10.84
C GLU A 193 3.88 -22.94 9.36
N GLU A 194 2.68 -22.73 8.84
CA GLU A 194 2.47 -22.38 7.43
C GLU A 194 3.10 -21.01 7.08
N TYR A 195 2.97 -20.03 7.98
CA TYR A 195 3.59 -18.71 7.81
C TYR A 195 5.11 -18.81 7.88
N LEU A 196 5.64 -19.52 8.89
CA LEU A 196 7.08 -19.73 9.05
C LEU A 196 7.68 -20.48 7.85
N ALA A 197 6.99 -21.52 7.35
CA ALA A 197 7.42 -22.22 6.14
C ALA A 197 7.44 -21.32 4.91
N SER A 198 6.42 -20.47 4.75
CA SER A 198 6.38 -19.46 3.67
C SER A 198 7.55 -18.48 3.76
N LYS A 199 7.86 -17.96 4.95
CA LYS A 199 9.01 -17.06 5.18
C LYS A 199 10.33 -17.79 4.94
N ALA A 200 10.49 -19.02 5.44
CA ALA A 200 11.68 -19.83 5.21
C ALA A 200 11.97 -20.08 3.71
N ALA A 201 10.93 -20.20 2.89
CA ALA A 201 11.08 -20.34 1.44
C ALA A 201 11.49 -19.03 0.73
N THR A 202 11.16 -17.87 1.30
CA THR A 202 11.42 -16.54 0.69
C THR A 202 12.70 -15.87 1.20
N HIS A 203 13.10 -16.11 2.45
CA HIS A 203 14.31 -15.50 3.05
C HIS A 203 15.60 -15.81 2.26
N PRO A 204 15.87 -17.05 1.76
CA PRO A 204 17.04 -17.29 0.93
C PRO A 204 17.08 -16.47 -0.36
N ARG A 205 15.89 -16.16 -0.94
CA ARG A 205 15.79 -15.29 -2.11
C ARG A 205 16.10 -13.84 -1.74
N MET A 206 15.59 -13.37 -0.64
CA MET A 206 15.86 -12.01 -0.13
C MET A 206 17.34 -11.84 0.22
N ALA A 207 17.97 -12.86 0.79
CA ALA A 207 19.40 -12.86 1.11
C ALA A 207 20.33 -12.72 -0.12
N GLN A 208 19.80 -12.97 -1.34
CA GLN A 208 20.51 -12.65 -2.59
C GLN A 208 20.55 -11.16 -2.88
N ILE A 209 19.69 -10.36 -2.24
CA ILE A 209 19.60 -8.91 -2.45
C ILE A 209 20.38 -8.18 -1.35
N ALA A 210 20.12 -8.51 -0.08
CA ALA A 210 20.76 -7.91 1.08
C ALA A 210 20.59 -8.81 2.32
N PRO A 211 21.37 -8.61 3.39
CA PRO A 211 21.13 -9.27 4.68
C PRO A 211 19.69 -9.07 5.15
N VAL A 212 19.10 -10.12 5.74
CA VAL A 212 17.72 -10.12 6.21
C VAL A 212 17.71 -10.07 7.73
N VAL A 213 16.98 -9.10 8.28
CA VAL A 213 16.69 -8.98 9.71
C VAL A 213 15.21 -9.20 9.94
N CYS A 214 14.90 -10.13 10.83
CA CYS A 214 13.54 -10.43 11.23
C CYS A 214 13.19 -9.66 12.51
N ILE A 215 12.04 -8.99 12.51
CA ILE A 215 11.51 -8.28 13.69
C ILE A 215 10.23 -8.98 14.13
N THR A 216 10.21 -9.37 15.40
CA THR A 216 9.05 -10.04 16.02
C THR A 216 8.16 -9.03 16.77
N PRO A 217 6.93 -9.42 17.15
CA PRO A 217 6.11 -8.60 18.05
C PRO A 217 6.80 -8.27 19.37
N GLU A 218 7.52 -9.22 19.93
CA GLU A 218 8.29 -9.05 21.20
C GLU A 218 9.38 -7.99 21.06
N ASP A 219 10.11 -7.99 19.94
CA ASP A 219 11.13 -6.97 19.65
C ASP A 219 10.52 -5.57 19.56
N LEU A 220 9.34 -5.49 18.93
CA LEU A 220 8.62 -4.24 18.77
C LEU A 220 8.09 -3.71 20.11
N GLU A 221 7.48 -4.59 20.92
CA GLU A 221 6.96 -4.26 22.25
C GLU A 221 8.07 -3.85 23.21
N ALA A 222 9.21 -4.53 23.16
CA ALA A 222 10.39 -4.20 23.96
C ALA A 222 11.15 -2.95 23.47
N GLY A 223 10.79 -2.39 22.30
CA GLY A 223 11.47 -1.23 21.74
C GLY A 223 12.85 -1.52 21.16
N HIS A 224 13.17 -2.77 20.87
CA HIS A 224 14.50 -3.22 20.42
C HIS A 224 14.80 -2.92 18.95
N VAL A 225 13.84 -2.46 18.15
CA VAL A 225 14.03 -2.24 16.70
C VAL A 225 15.22 -1.34 16.40
N GLY A 226 15.40 -0.26 17.15
CA GLY A 226 16.53 0.66 16.96
C GLY A 226 17.90 0.01 17.21
N SER A 227 18.04 -0.77 18.27
CA SER A 227 19.28 -1.48 18.60
C SER A 227 19.59 -2.61 17.63
N ILE A 228 18.56 -3.35 17.19
CA ILE A 228 18.71 -4.40 16.16
C ILE A 228 19.22 -3.79 14.86
N LEU A 229 18.63 -2.68 14.41
CA LEU A 229 19.09 -2.00 13.20
C LEU A 229 20.49 -1.42 13.34
N ALA A 230 20.80 -0.81 14.48
CA ALA A 230 22.14 -0.28 14.75
C ALA A 230 23.19 -1.39 14.69
N TYR A 231 22.92 -2.54 15.32
CA TYR A 231 23.82 -3.69 15.26
C TYR A 231 23.98 -4.22 13.81
N ALA A 232 22.90 -4.37 13.07
CA ALA A 232 22.95 -4.90 11.70
C ALA A 232 23.61 -3.94 10.70
N LEU A 233 23.58 -2.63 10.97
CA LEU A 233 24.13 -1.61 10.07
C LEU A 233 25.53 -1.15 10.46
N LEU A 234 25.93 -1.27 11.73
CA LEU A 234 27.17 -0.73 12.26
C LEU A 234 28.17 -1.80 12.72
N GLY A 235 27.66 -3.00 13.08
CA GLY A 235 28.48 -4.18 13.44
C GLY A 235 29.06 -4.82 12.21
#